data_422cea9916aa5599fa609949bb07d3bd
#
_entry.id   422cea9916aa5599fa609949bb07d3bd
#
_cell.length_a   1.000
_cell.length_b   1.000
_cell.length_c   1.000
_cell.angle_alpha   90.00
_cell.angle_beta   90.00
_cell.angle_gamma   90.00
#
_symmetry.space_group_name_H-M   'P 1'
#
loop_
_entity.id
_entity.type
_entity.pdbx_description
1 polymer ?
#
loop_
_entity_poly.entity_id
_entity_poly.type
_entity_poly.pdbx_seq_one_letter_code
_entity_poly.pdbx_strand_id
1 'polypeptide(L)'
;MELQFDDRSIQPAKEGESRGPCTTPSPRPRWRPRRLSADTVPMERSTPLHRRTVLVQSLLAAGAVRAQASEPQAATALRIENVTRLYPVEVARVVTPRSTDEVKAALASWPGAVAVGGGRFSMGGQVAVRGGLHVDMRQLSGLVWLRPEAGAVRVQAGMRWRDLQDLLDPQGLAVRIMQSYSNFTVGGSVSVNCHGRYVGLGPVGHSIRALQLVTATGDVLEVGPQSRPELFSAAIGGYGAVGVITEVELDLAPNVRIQRRVTPVPLRDYAEHFRRFVLTDPTAVLHNADLLPPDFAEPVCVTWHRVGDDVALTEPERLVPRGRSYALEQNVIFALTELPGGARLRERVVHPLLMRPQVVKWLNHEASLDVAELEPRTRAVSTYVLQEYFIPESNFLGFAQEMARLLRRRNVEALNVSIRHSPRDRVSALPWAPEDVFSFVLYYKQRTWPRARAEVGAWTRELIALALRHGGRYYLPYQLHATAEQFNAAYPEADRLRRIKQQVDPAGKLSNELWRKYL
;
A
#
# COMPACT_ATOMS: atom_id res chain seq x y z
N MET A 1 50.15 18.37 24.43
CA MET A 1 51.22 17.37 24.57
C MET A 1 51.23 16.62 23.25
N GLU A 2 52.08 17.14 22.38
CA GLU A 2 52.38 16.60 21.04
C GLU A 2 53.08 15.25 21.16
N LEU A 3 52.81 14.33 20.27
CA LEU A 3 53.79 13.37 19.79
C LEU A 3 53.54 13.07 18.31
N GLN A 4 54.60 13.32 17.58
CA GLN A 4 54.86 13.26 16.16
C GLN A 4 54.98 11.84 15.59
N PHE A 5 54.60 11.76 14.31
CA PHE A 5 55.19 11.06 13.15
C PHE A 5 55.94 9.72 13.30
N ASP A 6 55.59 8.76 12.45
CA ASP A 6 56.59 8.16 11.56
C ASP A 6 55.99 7.76 10.19
N ASP A 7 56.68 8.23 9.17
CA ASP A 7 56.42 8.09 7.74
C ASP A 7 57.36 7.02 7.20
N ARG A 8 56.89 5.93 6.63
CA ARG A 8 57.70 5.04 5.79
C ARG A 8 56.99 4.63 4.52
N SER A 9 57.39 5.33 3.48
CA SER A 9 57.37 4.98 2.08
C SER A 9 57.78 3.54 1.75
N ILE A 10 57.00 2.86 0.88
CA ILE A 10 57.52 1.77 0.03
C ILE A 10 57.02 2.00 -1.40
N GLN A 11 58.00 2.14 -2.31
CA GLN A 11 57.87 2.29 -3.76
C GLN A 11 57.55 0.97 -4.49
N PRO A 12 57.16 1.03 -5.79
CA PRO A 12 56.52 -0.07 -6.52
C PRO A 12 57.55 -1.01 -7.19
N ALA A 13 57.17 -2.26 -7.39
CA ALA A 13 57.92 -3.24 -8.16
C ALA A 13 57.40 -3.32 -9.60
N LYS A 14 58.38 -3.46 -10.51
CA LYS A 14 58.37 -3.36 -11.95
C LYS A 14 57.70 -4.54 -12.67
N GLU A 15 57.28 -4.22 -13.87
CA GLU A 15 56.85 -5.01 -15.02
C GLU A 15 57.67 -6.29 -15.29
N GLY A 16 56.94 -7.33 -15.75
CA GLY A 16 57.50 -8.50 -16.41
C GLY A 16 56.58 -8.96 -17.55
N GLU A 17 56.96 -8.60 -18.77
CA GLU A 17 56.34 -9.07 -20.03
C GLU A 17 56.57 -10.57 -20.24
N SER A 18 55.56 -11.30 -20.71
CA SER A 18 55.77 -12.48 -21.58
C SER A 18 54.63 -12.61 -22.58
N ARG A 19 54.97 -12.50 -23.84
CA ARG A 19 54.15 -12.74 -25.03
C ARG A 19 54.07 -14.22 -25.32
N GLY A 20 52.92 -14.67 -25.79
CA GLY A 20 52.74 -15.98 -26.47
C GLY A 20 51.29 -16.19 -26.89
N PRO A 21 50.97 -16.97 -27.94
CA PRO A 21 50.51 -16.43 -29.18
C PRO A 21 48.98 -16.62 -29.47
N CYS A 22 48.57 -15.79 -30.42
CA CYS A 22 47.27 -15.70 -31.08
C CYS A 22 46.76 -17.08 -31.60
N THR A 23 45.55 -17.50 -31.20
CA THR A 23 44.78 -18.53 -31.92
C THR A 23 43.42 -17.94 -32.32
N THR A 24 43.17 -18.00 -33.61
CA THR A 24 41.97 -17.57 -34.34
C THR A 24 40.70 -18.28 -33.86
N PRO A 25 39.52 -17.64 -33.87
CA PRO A 25 38.24 -18.29 -33.53
C PRO A 25 37.64 -19.01 -34.74
N SER A 26 37.22 -20.24 -34.57
CA SER A 26 36.42 -21.04 -35.48
C SER A 26 34.99 -20.56 -35.63
N PRO A 27 34.33 -20.77 -36.79
CA PRO A 27 33.01 -20.19 -37.09
C PRO A 27 31.86 -20.96 -36.42
N ARG A 28 30.87 -20.22 -35.93
CA ARG A 28 29.61 -20.72 -35.37
C ARG A 28 28.74 -21.34 -36.50
N PRO A 29 28.02 -22.46 -36.25
CA PRO A 29 27.10 -23.01 -37.22
C PRO A 29 25.83 -22.15 -37.33
N ARG A 30 25.46 -21.80 -38.58
CA ARG A 30 24.20 -21.13 -38.94
C ARG A 30 23.05 -22.14 -38.86
N TRP A 31 22.06 -21.83 -38.03
CA TRP A 31 20.77 -22.53 -37.98
C TRP A 31 19.92 -22.08 -39.18
N ARG A 32 19.49 -23.02 -40.04
CA ARG A 32 18.45 -22.82 -41.08
C ARG A 32 17.14 -23.38 -40.58
N PRO A 33 15.98 -22.70 -40.77
CA PRO A 33 14.69 -23.27 -40.46
C PRO A 33 14.28 -24.31 -41.51
N ARG A 34 13.91 -25.51 -41.07
CA ARG A 34 13.26 -26.54 -41.91
C ARG A 34 11.82 -26.11 -42.16
N ARG A 35 11.45 -26.02 -43.44
CA ARG A 35 10.06 -25.99 -43.91
C ARG A 35 9.47 -27.38 -43.71
N LEU A 36 8.35 -27.49 -43.02
CA LEU A 36 7.49 -28.67 -43.02
C LEU A 36 6.51 -28.54 -44.18
N SER A 37 6.60 -29.50 -45.08
CA SER A 37 5.68 -29.72 -46.21
C SER A 37 4.33 -30.22 -45.68
N ALA A 38 3.27 -29.73 -46.28
CA ALA A 38 1.91 -30.20 -46.10
C ALA A 38 1.76 -31.55 -46.82
N ASP A 39 1.50 -32.61 -46.07
CA ASP A 39 0.99 -33.85 -46.63
C ASP A 39 -0.48 -34.00 -46.28
N THR A 40 -1.26 -34.04 -47.35
CA THR A 40 -2.68 -34.35 -47.44
C THR A 40 -2.92 -35.83 -47.19
N VAL A 41 -3.82 -36.19 -46.28
CA VAL A 41 -4.37 -37.53 -46.09
C VAL A 41 -5.89 -37.49 -46.33
N PRO A 42 -6.45 -38.49 -47.05
CA PRO A 42 -7.77 -38.36 -47.66
C PRO A 42 -8.94 -38.68 -46.73
N MET A 43 -10.08 -38.07 -47.07
CA MET A 43 -11.40 -38.32 -46.51
C MET A 43 -11.91 -39.73 -46.84
N GLU A 44 -12.17 -40.54 -45.84
CA GLU A 44 -13.06 -41.70 -45.97
C GLU A 44 -14.49 -41.34 -45.57
N ARG A 45 -15.40 -41.72 -46.48
CA ARG A 45 -16.85 -41.65 -46.32
C ARG A 45 -17.33 -42.88 -45.57
N SER A 46 -18.21 -42.72 -44.60
CA SER A 46 -19.14 -43.76 -44.17
C SER A 46 -20.50 -43.20 -43.76
N THR A 47 -21.42 -43.48 -44.56
CA THR A 47 -22.86 -43.75 -44.60
C THR A 47 -23.74 -43.51 -43.38
N PRO A 48 -25.04 -43.21 -43.63
CA PRO A 48 -26.00 -42.69 -42.65
C PRO A 48 -26.93 -43.77 -42.08
N LEU A 49 -27.41 -43.62 -40.85
CA LEU A 49 -28.50 -44.45 -40.34
C LEU A 49 -29.49 -43.65 -39.42
N HIS A 50 -30.69 -43.68 -39.94
CA HIS A 50 -32.01 -43.65 -39.31
C HIS A 50 -32.59 -42.34 -38.71
N ARG A 51 -33.45 -41.78 -39.57
CA ARG A 51 -34.61 -40.97 -39.18
C ARG A 51 -35.56 -41.79 -38.29
N ARG A 52 -35.98 -41.24 -37.15
CA ARG A 52 -37.28 -41.53 -36.58
C ARG A 52 -38.08 -40.25 -36.44
N THR A 53 -39.09 -40.17 -37.27
CA THR A 53 -40.19 -39.22 -37.32
C THR A 53 -41.06 -39.42 -36.09
N VAL A 54 -41.34 -38.34 -35.35
CA VAL A 54 -42.51 -38.27 -34.45
C VAL A 54 -43.28 -37.00 -34.83
N LEU A 55 -44.42 -37.23 -35.41
CA LEU A 55 -45.50 -36.25 -35.57
C LEU A 55 -46.03 -35.87 -34.21
N VAL A 56 -46.18 -34.58 -33.92
CA VAL A 56 -47.08 -34.07 -32.88
C VAL A 56 -48.00 -33.02 -33.50
N GLN A 57 -49.25 -33.28 -33.32
CA GLN A 57 -50.41 -32.59 -33.86
C GLN A 57 -50.51 -31.15 -33.41
N SER A 58 -50.89 -30.31 -34.37
CA SER A 58 -51.35 -28.94 -34.18
C SER A 58 -52.69 -28.92 -33.42
N LEU A 59 -52.75 -28.24 -32.29
CA LEU A 59 -54.01 -27.80 -31.67
C LEU A 59 -53.93 -26.28 -31.52
N LEU A 60 -54.76 -25.61 -32.33
CA LEU A 60 -55.09 -24.22 -32.19
C LEU A 60 -55.86 -23.99 -30.87
N ALA A 61 -55.29 -23.22 -29.98
CA ALA A 61 -56.02 -22.58 -28.88
C ALA A 61 -55.70 -21.07 -28.93
N ALA A 62 -56.66 -20.28 -29.35
CA ALA A 62 -56.66 -18.85 -29.18
C ALA A 62 -56.70 -18.52 -27.67
N GLY A 63 -55.58 -18.11 -27.14
CA GLY A 63 -55.42 -17.69 -25.74
C GLY A 63 -54.91 -16.26 -25.69
N ALA A 64 -55.63 -15.38 -25.05
CA ALA A 64 -55.42 -13.96 -24.81
C ALA A 64 -53.95 -13.58 -24.61
N VAL A 65 -53.48 -12.63 -25.38
CA VAL A 65 -52.27 -11.89 -25.13
C VAL A 65 -52.44 -11.11 -23.82
N ARG A 66 -52.06 -11.75 -22.70
CA ARG A 66 -51.74 -11.04 -21.47
C ARG A 66 -50.43 -10.31 -21.70
N ALA A 67 -50.50 -9.00 -21.77
CA ALA A 67 -49.30 -8.16 -21.66
C ALA A 67 -48.65 -8.53 -20.30
N GLN A 68 -47.59 -9.34 -20.33
CA GLN A 68 -46.68 -9.45 -19.21
C GLN A 68 -46.03 -8.07 -19.08
N ALA A 69 -46.44 -7.33 -18.06
CA ALA A 69 -45.68 -6.21 -17.57
C ALA A 69 -44.28 -6.77 -17.31
N SER A 70 -43.28 -6.29 -18.08
CA SER A 70 -41.88 -6.58 -17.83
C SER A 70 -41.59 -6.15 -16.39
N GLU A 71 -41.31 -7.13 -15.52
CA GLU A 71 -40.75 -6.82 -14.21
C GLU A 71 -39.56 -5.86 -14.46
N PRO A 72 -39.45 -4.77 -13.69
CA PRO A 72 -38.33 -3.87 -13.84
C PRO A 72 -37.06 -4.71 -13.60
N GLN A 73 -36.22 -4.84 -14.62
CA GLN A 73 -34.91 -5.45 -14.48
C GLN A 73 -34.26 -4.82 -13.25
N ALA A 74 -34.02 -5.62 -12.22
CA ALA A 74 -33.39 -5.15 -11.00
C ALA A 74 -32.11 -4.45 -11.41
N ALA A 75 -32.06 -3.13 -11.21
CA ALA A 75 -30.89 -2.31 -11.54
C ALA A 75 -29.69 -2.98 -10.86
N THR A 76 -28.68 -3.34 -11.65
CA THR A 76 -27.48 -3.99 -11.13
C THR A 76 -26.90 -3.10 -10.04
N ALA A 77 -26.92 -3.54 -8.80
CA ALA A 77 -26.48 -2.77 -7.65
C ALA A 77 -25.03 -2.30 -7.86
N LEU A 78 -24.80 -0.99 -7.72
CA LEU A 78 -23.45 -0.43 -7.83
C LEU A 78 -22.62 -0.92 -6.66
N ARG A 79 -21.46 -1.51 -6.95
CA ARG A 79 -20.57 -2.08 -5.93
C ARG A 79 -19.24 -1.34 -5.91
N ILE A 80 -18.83 -0.90 -4.73
CA ILE A 80 -17.50 -0.36 -4.49
C ILE A 80 -16.65 -1.45 -3.87
N GLU A 81 -15.66 -1.91 -4.63
CA GLU A 81 -14.65 -2.86 -4.20
C GLU A 81 -13.39 -2.13 -3.71
N ASN A 82 -12.70 -2.73 -2.76
CA ASN A 82 -11.36 -2.36 -2.34
C ASN A 82 -10.32 -3.34 -2.92
N VAL A 83 -9.04 -3.07 -2.70
CA VAL A 83 -7.92 -3.87 -3.23
C VAL A 83 -8.02 -5.36 -2.88
N THR A 84 -8.60 -5.74 -1.76
CA THR A 84 -8.72 -7.15 -1.35
C THR A 84 -9.88 -7.90 -1.99
N ARG A 85 -10.92 -7.18 -2.46
CA ARG A 85 -12.20 -7.69 -2.95
C ARG A 85 -12.98 -8.54 -1.94
N LEU A 86 -12.61 -8.46 -0.65
CA LEU A 86 -13.29 -9.23 0.42
C LEU A 86 -14.59 -8.59 0.90
N TYR A 87 -14.69 -7.26 0.83
CA TYR A 87 -15.75 -6.47 1.42
C TYR A 87 -16.33 -5.46 0.41
N PRO A 88 -17.02 -5.92 -0.64
CA PRO A 88 -17.73 -5.02 -1.54
C PRO A 88 -18.86 -4.33 -0.78
N VAL A 89 -19.03 -3.04 -0.99
CA VAL A 89 -20.10 -2.22 -0.41
C VAL A 89 -21.06 -1.80 -1.52
N GLU A 90 -22.33 -2.12 -1.38
CA GLU A 90 -23.38 -1.70 -2.31
C GLU A 90 -23.75 -0.24 -2.02
N VAL A 91 -23.67 0.59 -3.05
CA VAL A 91 -23.96 2.02 -2.97
C VAL A 91 -25.11 2.38 -3.90
N ALA A 92 -25.84 3.45 -3.58
CA ALA A 92 -26.95 3.90 -4.40
C ALA A 92 -26.48 4.68 -5.63
N ARG A 93 -25.37 5.43 -5.52
CA ARG A 93 -24.83 6.27 -6.58
C ARG A 93 -23.33 6.43 -6.50
N VAL A 94 -22.69 6.60 -7.66
CA VAL A 94 -21.27 6.96 -7.79
C VAL A 94 -21.18 8.25 -8.57
N VAL A 95 -20.38 9.21 -8.10
CA VAL A 95 -20.01 10.44 -8.82
C VAL A 95 -18.49 10.56 -8.87
N THR A 96 -17.98 11.14 -9.94
CA THR A 96 -16.54 11.27 -10.19
C THR A 96 -16.21 12.72 -10.50
N PRO A 97 -16.09 13.59 -9.47
CA PRO A 97 -15.88 15.01 -9.65
C PRO A 97 -14.49 15.31 -10.22
N ARG A 98 -14.43 16.37 -11.02
CA ARG A 98 -13.21 16.93 -11.63
C ARG A 98 -12.84 18.31 -11.08
N SER A 99 -13.71 18.90 -10.27
CA SER A 99 -13.51 20.19 -9.61
C SER A 99 -14.07 20.20 -8.20
N THR A 100 -13.61 21.14 -7.38
CA THR A 100 -14.17 21.38 -6.03
C THR A 100 -15.65 21.73 -6.11
N ASP A 101 -16.10 22.48 -7.13
CA ASP A 101 -17.51 22.81 -7.31
C ASP A 101 -18.38 21.59 -7.64
N GLU A 102 -17.85 20.62 -8.39
CA GLU A 102 -18.55 19.36 -8.61
C GLU A 102 -18.65 18.52 -7.33
N VAL A 103 -17.66 18.58 -6.42
CA VAL A 103 -17.76 17.97 -5.09
C VAL A 103 -18.87 18.64 -4.28
N LYS A 104 -18.92 19.98 -4.26
CA LYS A 104 -20.01 20.75 -3.59
C LYS A 104 -21.37 20.36 -4.13
N ALA A 105 -21.52 20.34 -5.45
CA ALA A 105 -22.77 19.97 -6.12
C ALA A 105 -23.21 18.53 -5.77
N ALA A 106 -22.27 17.59 -5.73
CA ALA A 106 -22.53 16.21 -5.33
C ALA A 106 -23.02 16.10 -3.89
N LEU A 107 -22.40 16.83 -2.97
CA LEU A 107 -22.82 16.90 -1.57
C LEU A 107 -24.21 17.56 -1.45
N ALA A 108 -24.45 18.68 -2.10
CA ALA A 108 -25.73 19.41 -2.04
C ALA A 108 -26.89 18.59 -2.60
N SER A 109 -26.68 17.88 -3.72
CA SER A 109 -27.73 17.12 -4.41
C SER A 109 -28.10 15.80 -3.77
N TRP A 110 -27.29 15.29 -2.81
CA TRP A 110 -27.53 14.00 -2.18
C TRP A 110 -28.03 14.14 -0.74
N PRO A 111 -29.23 13.64 -0.42
CA PRO A 111 -29.81 13.82 0.92
C PRO A 111 -29.27 12.84 1.98
N GLY A 112 -28.68 11.72 1.55
CA GLY A 112 -28.24 10.63 2.43
C GLY A 112 -26.77 10.67 2.78
N ALA A 113 -26.28 9.55 3.30
CA ALA A 113 -24.88 9.36 3.67
C ALA A 113 -23.95 9.40 2.44
N VAL A 114 -22.76 9.99 2.63
CA VAL A 114 -21.73 10.16 1.60
C VAL A 114 -20.42 9.60 2.09
N ALA A 115 -19.78 8.76 1.26
CA ALA A 115 -18.43 8.28 1.48
C ALA A 115 -17.50 8.74 0.35
N VAL A 116 -16.25 8.97 0.69
CA VAL A 116 -15.21 9.45 -0.24
C VAL A 116 -14.20 8.35 -0.48
N GLY A 117 -13.81 8.12 -1.73
CA GLY A 117 -12.80 7.16 -2.12
C GLY A 117 -11.76 7.74 -3.06
N GLY A 118 -10.49 7.42 -2.80
CA GLY A 118 -9.37 7.64 -3.72
C GLY A 118 -8.96 6.34 -4.42
N GLY A 119 -7.72 5.89 -4.24
CA GLY A 119 -7.18 4.66 -4.83
C GLY A 119 -7.83 3.34 -4.35
N ARG A 120 -8.69 3.38 -3.33
CA ARG A 120 -9.43 2.24 -2.74
C ARG A 120 -8.53 1.14 -2.18
N PHE A 121 -7.40 1.52 -1.60
CA PHE A 121 -6.45 0.59 -0.98
C PHE A 121 -6.77 0.26 0.48
N SER A 122 -7.70 0.96 1.14
CA SER A 122 -8.23 0.56 2.45
C SER A 122 -9.01 -0.75 2.34
N MET A 123 -8.87 -1.65 3.33
CA MET A 123 -9.26 -3.05 3.18
C MET A 123 -10.57 -3.45 3.89
N GLY A 124 -11.29 -2.49 4.50
CA GLY A 124 -12.45 -2.79 5.36
C GLY A 124 -13.73 -2.01 5.07
N GLY A 125 -13.83 -1.30 3.93
CA GLY A 125 -15.02 -0.50 3.59
C GLY A 125 -14.94 0.97 3.99
N GLN A 126 -13.76 1.46 4.34
CA GLN A 126 -13.50 2.87 4.71
C GLN A 126 -13.82 3.87 3.59
N VAL A 127 -13.92 3.41 2.36
CA VAL A 127 -14.15 4.24 1.16
C VAL A 127 -15.61 4.30 0.72
N ALA A 128 -16.54 3.59 1.37
CA ALA A 128 -17.92 3.48 0.94
C ALA A 128 -18.88 3.38 2.13
N VAL A 129 -20.15 3.69 1.90
CA VAL A 129 -21.24 3.52 2.86
C VAL A 129 -22.42 2.86 2.15
N ARG A 130 -22.97 1.80 2.75
CA ARG A 130 -24.08 1.05 2.17
C ARG A 130 -25.30 1.94 1.90
N GLY A 131 -25.81 1.87 0.67
CA GLY A 131 -26.95 2.67 0.20
C GLY A 131 -26.68 4.17 0.06
N GLY A 132 -25.43 4.60 0.24
CA GLY A 132 -25.05 6.00 0.15
C GLY A 132 -24.50 6.42 -1.21
N LEU A 133 -24.06 7.67 -1.27
CA LEU A 133 -23.29 8.22 -2.38
C LEU A 133 -21.81 7.91 -2.21
N HIS A 134 -21.18 7.36 -3.25
CA HIS A 134 -19.72 7.24 -3.33
C HIS A 134 -19.14 8.36 -4.20
N VAL A 135 -18.29 9.20 -3.62
CA VAL A 135 -17.55 10.24 -4.31
C VAL A 135 -16.17 9.72 -4.67
N ASP A 136 -15.94 9.41 -5.94
CA ASP A 136 -14.69 8.90 -6.47
C ASP A 136 -13.76 10.04 -6.88
N MET A 137 -12.78 10.36 -6.04
CA MET A 137 -11.92 11.53 -6.19
C MET A 137 -10.82 11.39 -7.26
N ARG A 138 -10.67 10.22 -7.90
CA ARG A 138 -9.52 9.93 -8.80
C ARG A 138 -9.41 10.82 -10.02
N GLN A 139 -10.48 11.52 -10.43
CA GLN A 139 -10.46 12.48 -11.53
C GLN A 139 -10.13 13.91 -11.08
N LEU A 140 -10.14 14.19 -9.77
CA LEU A 140 -9.69 15.46 -9.20
C LEU A 140 -8.19 15.38 -8.92
N SER A 141 -7.35 15.41 -9.97
CA SER A 141 -5.94 14.99 -9.95
C SER A 141 -4.95 15.99 -10.54
N GLY A 142 -5.34 17.26 -10.65
CA GLY A 142 -4.51 18.33 -11.21
C GLY A 142 -3.39 18.81 -10.26
N LEU A 143 -2.33 19.36 -10.86
CA LEU A 143 -1.37 20.22 -10.17
C LEU A 143 -2.00 21.60 -9.98
N VAL A 144 -2.03 22.13 -8.75
CA VAL A 144 -2.46 23.49 -8.45
C VAL A 144 -1.29 24.45 -8.64
N TRP A 145 -0.18 24.18 -7.96
CA TRP A 145 1.08 24.88 -8.16
C TRP A 145 2.27 24.06 -7.62
N LEU A 146 3.47 24.34 -8.14
CA LEU A 146 4.74 23.81 -7.67
C LEU A 146 5.69 24.99 -7.42
N ARG A 147 6.32 25.05 -6.25
CA ARG A 147 7.28 26.07 -5.83
C ARG A 147 8.56 25.38 -5.36
N PRO A 148 9.47 25.05 -6.29
CA PRO A 148 10.72 24.34 -5.98
C PRO A 148 11.59 25.07 -4.95
N GLU A 149 11.67 26.39 -5.05
CA GLU A 149 12.44 27.28 -4.16
C GLU A 149 11.93 27.29 -2.72
N ALA A 150 10.62 27.05 -2.54
CA ALA A 150 9.99 26.94 -1.23
C ALA A 150 9.92 25.48 -0.72
N GLY A 151 10.42 24.51 -1.51
CA GLY A 151 10.29 23.09 -1.22
C GLY A 151 8.85 22.67 -1.01
N ALA A 152 7.90 23.15 -1.82
CA ALA A 152 6.47 22.96 -1.63
C ALA A 152 5.71 22.71 -2.92
N VAL A 153 4.62 21.94 -2.82
CA VAL A 153 3.68 21.68 -3.90
C VAL A 153 2.26 21.66 -3.37
N ARG A 154 1.29 22.12 -4.18
CA ARG A 154 -0.13 21.96 -3.92
C ARG A 154 -0.77 21.20 -5.06
N VAL A 155 -1.48 20.14 -4.73
CA VAL A 155 -2.11 19.23 -5.68
C VAL A 155 -3.54 18.93 -5.30
N GLN A 156 -4.34 18.56 -6.28
CA GLN A 156 -5.67 18.02 -6.04
C GLN A 156 -5.62 16.61 -5.42
N ALA A 157 -6.56 16.31 -4.54
CA ALA A 157 -6.53 15.13 -3.66
C ALA A 157 -6.54 13.77 -4.38
N GLY A 158 -7.08 13.70 -5.59
CA GLY A 158 -7.13 12.49 -6.42
C GLY A 158 -5.84 12.19 -7.18
N MET A 159 -4.83 13.10 -7.18
CA MET A 159 -3.54 12.86 -7.78
C MET A 159 -2.84 11.66 -7.10
N ARG A 160 -2.27 10.73 -7.87
CA ARG A 160 -1.48 9.64 -7.31
C ARG A 160 -0.06 10.11 -7.02
N TRP A 161 0.58 9.50 -6.03
CA TRP A 161 1.99 9.79 -5.74
C TRP A 161 2.87 9.64 -6.97
N ARG A 162 2.63 8.61 -7.80
CA ARG A 162 3.39 8.41 -9.04
C ARG A 162 3.24 9.55 -10.01
N ASP A 163 2.03 10.09 -10.17
CA ASP A 163 1.78 11.20 -11.10
C ASP A 163 2.45 12.48 -10.58
N LEU A 164 2.48 12.67 -9.26
CA LEU A 164 3.23 13.75 -8.62
C LEU A 164 4.74 13.57 -8.80
N GLN A 165 5.27 12.36 -8.63
CA GLN A 165 6.71 12.08 -8.81
C GLN A 165 7.19 12.37 -10.24
N ASP A 166 6.37 12.11 -11.27
CA ASP A 166 6.71 12.47 -12.65
C ASP A 166 6.86 13.98 -12.86
N LEU A 167 6.15 14.81 -12.06
CA LEU A 167 6.27 16.27 -12.08
C LEU A 167 7.47 16.77 -11.26
N LEU A 168 7.79 16.11 -10.15
CA LEU A 168 8.85 16.52 -9.23
C LEU A 168 10.24 16.09 -9.68
N ASP A 169 10.36 14.90 -10.26
CA ASP A 169 11.63 14.29 -10.59
C ASP A 169 12.49 15.13 -11.56
N PRO A 170 11.93 15.75 -12.63
CA PRO A 170 12.69 16.65 -13.51
C PRO A 170 13.25 17.89 -12.79
N GLN A 171 12.68 18.27 -11.64
CA GLN A 171 13.11 19.38 -10.79
C GLN A 171 14.14 18.94 -9.72
N GLY A 172 14.56 17.66 -9.72
CA GLY A 172 15.44 17.12 -8.70
C GLY A 172 14.79 16.98 -7.32
N LEU A 173 13.44 16.96 -7.27
CA LEU A 173 12.67 16.93 -6.04
C LEU A 173 12.00 15.56 -5.83
N ALA A 174 11.72 15.26 -4.56
CA ALA A 174 11.00 14.08 -4.08
C ALA A 174 9.89 14.50 -3.12
N VAL A 175 8.88 13.64 -2.94
CA VAL A 175 7.93 13.76 -1.84
C VAL A 175 8.65 13.52 -0.52
N ARG A 176 8.43 14.37 0.48
CA ARG A 176 9.11 14.28 1.77
C ARG A 176 8.72 13.05 2.56
N ILE A 177 7.41 12.75 2.66
CA ILE A 177 6.86 11.56 3.33
C ILE A 177 5.74 10.99 2.48
N MET A 178 5.84 9.70 2.15
CA MET A 178 4.78 8.92 1.51
C MET A 178 4.90 7.45 1.92
N GLN A 179 3.87 6.65 1.65
CA GLN A 179 3.96 5.20 1.84
C GLN A 179 4.84 4.53 0.77
N SER A 180 5.14 3.24 0.95
CA SER A 180 6.13 2.51 0.14
C SER A 180 5.73 2.33 -1.33
N TYR A 181 4.44 2.43 -1.70
CA TYR A 181 3.95 2.26 -3.07
C TYR A 181 3.28 3.51 -3.59
N SER A 182 3.49 3.83 -4.87
CA SER A 182 3.12 5.10 -5.48
C SER A 182 1.72 5.17 -6.11
N ASN A 183 0.95 4.08 -6.07
CA ASN A 183 -0.40 3.99 -6.66
C ASN A 183 -1.50 4.73 -5.88
N PHE A 184 -1.24 5.08 -4.63
CA PHE A 184 -2.21 5.71 -3.74
C PHE A 184 -2.44 7.16 -4.14
N THR A 185 -3.65 7.65 -3.91
CA THR A 185 -3.95 9.08 -4.08
C THR A 185 -3.46 9.89 -2.89
N VAL A 186 -2.99 11.11 -3.13
CA VAL A 186 -2.48 12.03 -2.10
C VAL A 186 -3.52 12.25 -1.01
N GLY A 187 -4.75 12.65 -1.36
CA GLY A 187 -5.82 12.87 -0.39
C GLY A 187 -6.22 11.61 0.37
N GLY A 188 -6.21 10.44 -0.28
CA GLY A 188 -6.44 9.15 0.40
C GLY A 188 -5.36 8.85 1.43
N SER A 189 -4.09 9.12 1.11
CA SER A 189 -2.95 8.93 2.00
C SER A 189 -3.01 9.85 3.23
N VAL A 190 -3.38 11.13 3.02
CA VAL A 190 -3.62 12.09 4.11
C VAL A 190 -4.80 11.68 4.97
N SER A 191 -5.89 11.23 4.33
CA SER A 191 -7.11 10.79 5.02
C SER A 191 -6.89 9.62 5.98
N VAL A 192 -5.91 8.74 5.71
CA VAL A 192 -5.53 7.65 6.62
C VAL A 192 -4.30 7.99 7.47
N ASN A 193 -3.70 9.18 7.30
CA ASN A 193 -2.43 9.59 7.89
C ASN A 193 -1.35 8.52 7.69
N CYS A 194 -1.08 8.19 6.42
CA CYS A 194 -0.14 7.12 6.07
C CYS A 194 1.28 7.41 6.55
N HIS A 195 2.10 6.36 6.63
CA HIS A 195 3.52 6.47 6.85
C HIS A 195 4.31 5.60 5.87
N GLY A 196 5.60 5.83 5.80
CA GLY A 196 6.53 5.09 4.96
C GLY A 196 7.64 4.43 5.76
N ARG A 197 8.84 4.46 5.20
CA ARG A 197 10.07 3.91 5.77
C ARG A 197 11.09 5.01 6.09
N TYR A 198 10.67 6.28 6.08
CA TYR A 198 11.55 7.44 6.25
C TYR A 198 12.05 7.54 7.69
N VAL A 199 13.37 7.51 7.85
CA VAL A 199 14.00 7.55 9.18
C VAL A 199 13.72 8.88 9.86
N GLY A 200 13.11 8.84 11.05
CA GLY A 200 12.86 10.01 11.89
C GLY A 200 11.75 10.97 11.43
N LEU A 201 11.04 10.71 10.32
CA LEU A 201 10.05 11.66 9.79
C LEU A 201 8.60 11.43 10.26
N GLY A 202 8.20 10.19 10.53
CA GLY A 202 6.86 9.85 11.03
C GLY A 202 5.77 9.80 9.95
N PRO A 203 4.50 10.07 10.33
CA PRO A 203 3.36 10.03 9.41
C PRO A 203 3.36 11.19 8.41
N VAL A 204 2.60 11.02 7.31
CA VAL A 204 2.49 12.03 6.25
C VAL A 204 1.99 13.37 6.76
N GLY A 205 1.18 13.38 7.82
CA GLY A 205 0.70 14.60 8.48
C GLY A 205 1.80 15.57 8.86
N HIS A 206 3.01 15.08 9.17
CA HIS A 206 4.18 15.92 9.50
C HIS A 206 4.75 16.71 8.29
N SER A 207 4.32 16.38 7.06
CA SER A 207 4.71 17.08 5.82
C SER A 207 3.57 17.86 5.18
N ILE A 208 2.41 17.97 5.83
CA ILE A 208 1.25 18.70 5.31
C ILE A 208 1.28 20.13 5.82
N ARG A 209 1.26 21.11 4.90
CA ARG A 209 1.23 22.54 5.21
C ARG A 209 -0.20 23.06 5.35
N ALA A 210 -1.08 22.65 4.42
CA ALA A 210 -2.49 23.05 4.38
C ALA A 210 -3.35 22.06 3.63
N LEU A 211 -4.66 22.11 3.86
CA LEU A 211 -5.67 21.36 3.14
C LEU A 211 -6.81 22.28 2.72
N GLN A 212 -7.39 22.01 1.55
CA GLN A 212 -8.70 22.50 1.21
C GLN A 212 -9.73 21.40 1.50
N LEU A 213 -10.77 21.75 2.26
CA LEU A 213 -11.86 20.85 2.63
C LEU A 213 -13.19 21.36 2.10
N VAL A 214 -14.05 20.46 1.61
CA VAL A 214 -15.48 20.73 1.42
C VAL A 214 -16.23 20.09 2.58
N THR A 215 -16.95 20.87 3.36
CA THR A 215 -17.75 20.42 4.52
C THR A 215 -19.02 19.69 4.07
N ALA A 216 -19.72 19.06 5.01
CA ALA A 216 -21.02 18.40 4.74
C ALA A 216 -22.09 19.39 4.21
N THR A 217 -21.97 20.68 4.53
CA THR A 217 -22.84 21.78 4.08
C THR A 217 -22.44 22.35 2.71
N GLY A 218 -21.26 21.97 2.19
CA GLY A 218 -20.72 22.44 0.91
C GLY A 218 -19.81 23.66 1.02
N ASP A 219 -19.47 24.11 2.23
CA ASP A 219 -18.52 25.21 2.42
C ASP A 219 -17.11 24.75 2.08
N VAL A 220 -16.36 25.59 1.37
CA VAL A 220 -14.94 25.36 1.05
C VAL A 220 -14.09 26.09 2.08
N LEU A 221 -13.28 25.33 2.81
CA LEU A 221 -12.45 25.83 3.90
C LEU A 221 -10.97 25.53 3.64
N GLU A 222 -10.14 26.56 3.87
CA GLU A 222 -8.69 26.37 4.03
C GLU A 222 -8.38 26.07 5.49
N VAL A 223 -7.68 24.95 5.72
CA VAL A 223 -7.28 24.52 7.06
C VAL A 223 -5.78 24.21 7.11
N GLY A 224 -5.17 24.51 8.23
CA GLY A 224 -3.72 24.32 8.45
C GLY A 224 -3.38 24.45 9.93
N PRO A 225 -2.09 24.33 10.29
CA PRO A 225 -1.65 24.40 11.69
C PRO A 225 -2.03 25.70 12.42
N GLN A 226 -2.10 26.85 11.69
CA GLN A 226 -2.51 28.15 12.22
C GLN A 226 -3.92 28.56 11.80
N SER A 227 -4.55 27.85 10.87
CA SER A 227 -5.90 28.14 10.38
C SER A 227 -6.80 26.94 10.64
N ARG A 228 -7.75 27.06 11.58
CA ARG A 228 -8.66 25.98 11.99
C ARG A 228 -7.92 24.70 12.40
N PRO A 229 -6.96 24.76 13.34
CA PRO A 229 -6.06 23.64 13.67
C PRO A 229 -6.79 22.36 14.12
N GLU A 230 -7.95 22.49 14.76
CA GLU A 230 -8.73 21.32 15.16
C GLU A 230 -9.32 20.59 13.96
N LEU A 231 -9.85 21.31 12.98
CA LEU A 231 -10.40 20.72 11.77
C LEU A 231 -9.28 20.14 10.89
N PHE A 232 -8.14 20.82 10.81
CA PHE A 232 -6.94 20.33 10.15
C PHE A 232 -6.49 18.99 10.75
N SER A 233 -6.37 18.93 12.09
CA SER A 233 -5.95 17.71 12.77
C SER A 233 -6.99 16.58 12.64
N ALA A 234 -8.27 16.90 12.57
CA ALA A 234 -9.35 15.93 12.40
C ALA A 234 -9.49 15.41 10.96
N ALA A 235 -9.05 16.18 9.96
CA ALA A 235 -9.04 15.75 8.56
C ALA A 235 -7.90 14.77 8.27
N ILE A 236 -6.74 14.95 8.93
CA ILE A 236 -5.58 14.06 8.82
C ILE A 236 -5.83 12.82 9.69
N GLY A 237 -5.91 11.65 9.05
CA GLY A 237 -6.24 10.40 9.75
C GLY A 237 -7.71 10.29 10.18
N GLY A 238 -8.60 11.18 9.69
CA GLY A 238 -10.02 11.19 10.02
C GLY A 238 -10.92 10.40 9.06
N TYR A 239 -10.35 9.75 8.05
CA TYR A 239 -11.08 8.87 7.11
C TYR A 239 -12.33 9.54 6.51
N GLY A 240 -12.26 10.86 6.23
CA GLY A 240 -13.37 11.62 5.65
C GLY A 240 -14.50 11.97 6.62
N ALA A 241 -14.29 11.87 7.93
CA ALA A 241 -15.34 12.14 8.93
C ALA A 241 -15.80 13.60 8.95
N VAL A 242 -14.88 14.55 8.70
CA VAL A 242 -15.11 16.00 8.95
C VAL A 242 -15.14 16.85 7.68
N GLY A 243 -14.89 16.27 6.52
CA GLY A 243 -14.86 16.99 5.25
C GLY A 243 -14.26 16.15 4.13
N VAL A 244 -14.51 16.57 2.89
CA VAL A 244 -13.90 16.01 1.69
C VAL A 244 -12.64 16.81 1.38
N ILE A 245 -11.46 16.18 1.46
CA ILE A 245 -10.20 16.81 1.07
C ILE A 245 -10.20 16.97 -0.45
N THR A 246 -10.06 18.19 -0.94
CA THR A 246 -10.02 18.50 -2.39
C THR A 246 -8.63 18.90 -2.86
N GLU A 247 -7.85 19.58 -2.00
CA GLU A 247 -6.45 19.93 -2.28
C GLU A 247 -5.57 19.69 -1.07
N VAL A 248 -4.29 19.42 -1.33
CA VAL A 248 -3.27 19.16 -0.33
C VAL A 248 -2.01 19.96 -0.67
N GLU A 249 -1.50 20.73 0.30
CA GLU A 249 -0.21 21.38 0.24
C GLU A 249 0.83 20.59 1.02
N LEU A 250 1.94 20.24 0.35
CA LEU A 250 2.94 19.29 0.81
C LEU A 250 4.33 19.91 0.86
N ASP A 251 5.12 19.49 1.86
CA ASP A 251 6.58 19.64 1.86
C ASP A 251 7.22 18.68 0.86
N LEU A 252 8.28 19.15 0.22
CA LEU A 252 9.15 18.39 -0.65
C LEU A 252 10.54 18.17 -0.03
N ALA A 253 11.30 17.26 -0.60
CA ALA A 253 12.69 16.98 -0.28
C ALA A 253 13.52 16.87 -1.57
N PRO A 254 14.85 17.00 -1.52
CA PRO A 254 15.69 16.68 -2.65
C PRO A 254 15.60 15.19 -3.03
N ASN A 255 15.58 14.90 -4.34
CA ASN A 255 15.79 13.54 -4.84
C ASN A 255 17.29 13.23 -4.83
N VAL A 256 17.71 12.33 -3.97
CA VAL A 256 19.12 12.01 -3.71
C VAL A 256 19.46 10.58 -4.14
N ARG A 257 20.75 10.30 -4.38
CA ARG A 257 21.23 8.93 -4.54
C ARG A 257 21.26 8.24 -3.19
N ILE A 258 20.76 6.99 -3.16
CA ILE A 258 20.73 6.17 -1.97
C ILE A 258 21.36 4.81 -2.22
N GLN A 259 22.15 4.34 -1.26
CA GLN A 259 22.79 3.02 -1.26
C GLN A 259 22.14 2.11 -0.23
N ARG A 260 21.81 0.90 -0.66
CA ARG A 260 21.23 -0.15 0.18
C ARG A 260 22.32 -0.83 1.01
N ARG A 261 22.07 -0.96 2.32
CA ARG A 261 22.83 -1.82 3.23
C ARG A 261 21.89 -2.81 3.88
N VAL A 262 22.34 -4.06 3.99
CA VAL A 262 21.59 -5.14 4.61
C VAL A 262 22.39 -5.70 5.77
N THR A 263 21.75 -5.77 6.95
CA THR A 263 22.38 -6.25 8.18
C THR A 263 21.40 -7.17 8.91
N PRO A 264 21.72 -8.46 9.10
CA PRO A 264 20.96 -9.31 10.02
C PRO A 264 21.26 -8.87 11.47
N VAL A 265 20.21 -8.75 12.28
CA VAL A 265 20.32 -8.35 13.68
C VAL A 265 19.47 -9.28 14.52
N PRO A 266 19.97 -9.85 15.64
CA PRO A 266 19.11 -10.62 16.54
C PRO A 266 17.93 -9.79 17.03
N LEU A 267 16.74 -10.38 17.10
CA LEU A 267 15.51 -9.66 17.48
C LEU A 267 15.65 -8.90 18.82
N ARG A 268 16.36 -9.49 19.80
CA ARG A 268 16.59 -8.87 21.11
C ARG A 268 17.40 -7.58 21.04
N ASP A 269 18.27 -7.44 20.04
CA ASP A 269 19.21 -6.33 19.90
C ASP A 269 18.70 -5.26 18.91
N TYR A 270 17.58 -5.55 18.20
CA TYR A 270 17.09 -4.72 17.10
C TYR A 270 16.74 -3.29 17.51
N ALA A 271 16.00 -3.10 18.59
CA ALA A 271 15.58 -1.75 19.03
C ALA A 271 16.80 -0.87 19.40
N GLU A 272 17.81 -1.45 20.04
CA GLU A 272 19.06 -0.75 20.34
C GLU A 272 19.87 -0.48 19.06
N HIS A 273 19.98 -1.48 18.17
CA HIS A 273 20.63 -1.35 16.87
C HIS A 273 20.01 -0.20 16.07
N PHE A 274 18.67 -0.15 15.97
CA PHE A 274 17.98 0.92 15.27
C PHE A 274 18.32 2.30 15.86
N ARG A 275 18.15 2.48 17.16
CA ARG A 275 18.44 3.76 17.83
C ARG A 275 19.89 4.19 17.64
N ARG A 276 20.84 3.28 17.81
CA ARG A 276 22.27 3.60 17.81
C ARG A 276 22.89 3.76 16.41
N PHE A 277 22.45 2.98 15.43
CA PHE A 277 23.11 2.89 14.12
C PHE A 277 22.25 3.34 12.94
N VAL A 278 20.94 3.55 13.14
CA VAL A 278 20.04 3.99 12.07
C VAL A 278 19.50 5.39 12.38
N LEU A 279 18.89 5.58 13.55
CA LEU A 279 18.23 6.85 13.89
C LEU A 279 19.23 8.00 14.06
N THR A 280 20.44 7.71 14.55
CA THR A 280 21.51 8.72 14.75
C THR A 280 22.38 8.94 13.50
N ASP A 281 22.25 8.12 12.46
CA ASP A 281 23.00 8.28 11.24
C ASP A 281 22.33 9.33 10.33
N PRO A 282 22.96 10.51 10.12
CA PRO A 282 22.39 11.58 9.31
C PRO A 282 22.30 11.24 7.81
N THR A 283 22.91 10.13 7.38
CA THR A 283 22.81 9.63 6.02
C THR A 283 21.70 8.63 5.82
N ALA A 284 21.14 8.04 6.89
CA ALA A 284 20.04 7.09 6.80
C ALA A 284 18.75 7.79 6.36
N VAL A 285 18.21 7.40 5.21
CA VAL A 285 17.02 8.00 4.61
C VAL A 285 15.79 7.10 4.77
N LEU A 286 15.94 5.80 4.44
CA LEU A 286 14.88 4.82 4.55
C LEU A 286 15.35 3.62 5.36
N HIS A 287 14.46 3.05 6.17
CA HIS A 287 14.74 1.83 6.93
C HIS A 287 13.50 0.96 7.07
N ASN A 288 13.69 -0.34 6.93
CA ASN A 288 12.77 -1.38 7.39
C ASN A 288 13.57 -2.60 7.83
N ALA A 289 12.93 -3.44 8.64
CA ALA A 289 13.48 -4.76 8.96
C ALA A 289 12.38 -5.81 8.74
N ASP A 290 12.72 -6.91 8.10
CA ASP A 290 11.76 -7.94 7.75
C ASP A 290 11.94 -9.18 8.62
N LEU A 291 10.91 -9.49 9.43
CA LEU A 291 10.81 -10.75 10.17
C LEU A 291 10.18 -11.80 9.28
N LEU A 292 10.94 -12.85 9.01
CA LEU A 292 10.53 -13.90 8.08
C LEU A 292 9.96 -15.10 8.83
N PRO A 293 8.84 -15.69 8.37
CA PRO A 293 8.33 -16.93 8.90
C PRO A 293 9.26 -18.11 8.53
N PRO A 294 9.26 -19.24 9.27
CA PRO A 294 8.32 -19.52 10.38
C PRO A 294 8.75 -18.96 11.73
N ASP A 295 10.01 -18.62 11.91
CA ASP A 295 10.59 -18.38 13.24
C ASP A 295 10.40 -16.95 13.73
N PHE A 296 10.41 -15.97 12.83
CA PHE A 296 10.34 -14.53 13.17
C PHE A 296 11.41 -14.12 14.19
N ALA A 297 12.62 -14.68 14.06
CA ALA A 297 13.66 -14.58 15.08
C ALA A 297 14.74 -13.55 14.77
N GLU A 298 15.09 -13.40 13.49
CA GLU A 298 16.15 -12.50 13.04
C GLU A 298 15.61 -11.48 12.02
N PRO A 299 15.44 -10.22 12.41
CA PRO A 299 15.11 -9.16 11.47
C PRO A 299 16.23 -8.96 10.45
N VAL A 300 15.87 -8.99 9.16
CA VAL A 300 16.75 -8.56 8.07
C VAL A 300 16.59 -7.06 7.92
N CYS A 301 17.52 -6.30 8.49
CA CYS A 301 17.51 -4.83 8.43
C CYS A 301 17.98 -4.35 7.07
N VAL A 302 17.15 -3.54 6.41
CA VAL A 302 17.46 -2.87 5.15
C VAL A 302 17.48 -1.38 5.40
N THR A 303 18.66 -0.77 5.34
CA THR A 303 18.83 0.68 5.48
C THR A 303 19.35 1.26 4.17
N TRP A 304 18.74 2.34 3.72
CA TRP A 304 19.18 3.11 2.58
C TRP A 304 19.85 4.40 3.05
N HIS A 305 21.12 4.57 2.69
CA HIS A 305 21.92 5.71 3.08
C HIS A 305 22.11 6.65 1.90
N ARG A 306 21.97 7.96 2.12
CA ARG A 306 22.35 8.97 1.14
C ARG A 306 23.83 8.85 0.83
N VAL A 307 24.18 8.88 -0.44
CA VAL A 307 25.55 8.87 -0.94
C VAL A 307 25.80 10.06 -1.86
N GLY A 308 27.08 10.37 -2.08
CA GLY A 308 27.49 11.45 -2.98
C GLY A 308 27.27 11.12 -4.45
N ASP A 309 27.39 12.14 -5.30
CA ASP A 309 27.24 12.00 -6.76
C ASP A 309 28.41 11.27 -7.43
N ASP A 310 29.52 11.09 -6.72
CA ASP A 310 30.67 10.29 -7.10
C ASP A 310 30.42 8.78 -7.05
N VAL A 311 29.39 8.34 -6.30
CA VAL A 311 29.01 6.92 -6.20
C VAL A 311 28.20 6.50 -7.43
N ALA A 312 28.69 5.51 -8.18
CA ALA A 312 28.05 5.04 -9.39
C ALA A 312 26.69 4.37 -9.11
N LEU A 313 25.69 4.72 -9.91
CA LEU A 313 24.36 4.09 -9.87
C LEU A 313 24.43 2.67 -10.43
N THR A 314 23.84 1.71 -9.73
CA THR A 314 23.59 0.35 -10.24
C THR A 314 22.26 0.25 -10.98
N GLU A 315 21.29 1.12 -10.60
CA GLU A 315 20.00 1.30 -11.24
C GLU A 315 19.89 2.79 -11.59
N PRO A 316 20.16 3.17 -12.87
CA PRO A 316 20.26 4.59 -13.26
C PRO A 316 18.93 5.28 -13.44
N GLU A 317 17.84 4.52 -13.60
CA GLU A 317 16.49 5.06 -13.78
C GLU A 317 16.10 5.89 -12.55
N ARG A 318 15.56 7.09 -12.80
CA ARG A 318 15.14 7.99 -11.72
C ARG A 318 13.81 7.60 -11.10
N LEU A 319 12.97 6.93 -11.87
CA LEU A 319 11.66 6.37 -11.48
C LEU A 319 11.51 4.97 -12.07
N VAL A 320 10.75 4.10 -11.43
CA VAL A 320 10.37 2.80 -12.01
C VAL A 320 9.65 3.05 -13.34
N PRO A 321 10.02 2.43 -14.46
CA PRO A 321 9.37 2.64 -15.75
C PRO A 321 7.86 2.35 -15.68
N ARG A 322 7.04 3.24 -16.26
CA ARG A 322 5.58 2.99 -16.39
C ARG A 322 5.34 1.77 -17.28
N GLY A 323 4.37 0.96 -16.89
CA GLY A 323 4.02 -0.26 -17.64
C GLY A 323 5.00 -1.43 -17.45
N ARG A 324 5.92 -1.37 -16.48
CA ARG A 324 6.73 -2.52 -16.08
C ARG A 324 5.83 -3.72 -15.78
N SER A 325 6.17 -4.88 -16.34
CA SER A 325 5.46 -6.13 -16.06
C SER A 325 5.94 -6.72 -14.73
N TYR A 326 4.99 -7.07 -13.87
CA TYR A 326 5.23 -7.76 -12.60
C TYR A 326 4.81 -9.23 -12.65
N ALA A 327 4.70 -9.80 -13.86
CA ALA A 327 4.25 -11.18 -14.03
C ALA A 327 5.19 -12.20 -13.35
N LEU A 328 6.50 -11.90 -13.29
CA LEU A 328 7.47 -12.77 -12.63
C LEU A 328 7.26 -12.76 -11.11
N GLU A 329 7.15 -11.56 -10.51
CA GLU A 329 6.92 -11.38 -9.08
C GLU A 329 5.60 -12.05 -8.65
N GLN A 330 4.53 -11.84 -9.40
CA GLN A 330 3.23 -12.48 -9.17
C GLN A 330 3.30 -14.02 -9.28
N ASN A 331 4.08 -14.56 -10.24
CA ASN A 331 4.28 -15.99 -10.36
C ASN A 331 5.10 -16.57 -9.20
N VAL A 332 6.12 -15.84 -8.76
CA VAL A 332 6.93 -16.22 -7.58
C VAL A 332 6.05 -16.23 -6.32
N ILE A 333 5.27 -15.19 -6.07
CA ILE A 333 4.32 -15.16 -4.94
C ILE A 333 3.35 -16.34 -5.01
N PHE A 334 2.78 -16.63 -6.19
CA PHE A 334 1.90 -17.77 -6.38
C PHE A 334 2.62 -19.10 -6.06
N ALA A 335 3.82 -19.31 -6.59
CA ALA A 335 4.59 -20.53 -6.33
C ALA A 335 4.94 -20.71 -4.85
N LEU A 336 5.30 -19.63 -4.17
CA LEU A 336 5.68 -19.65 -2.75
C LEU A 336 4.49 -19.91 -1.81
N THR A 337 3.27 -19.57 -2.23
CA THR A 337 2.10 -19.56 -1.35
C THR A 337 1.05 -20.61 -1.69
N GLU A 338 0.95 -21.06 -2.96
CA GLU A 338 -0.08 -21.99 -3.40
C GLU A 338 0.46 -23.39 -3.72
N LEU A 339 1.77 -23.53 -4.02
CA LEU A 339 2.33 -24.82 -4.37
C LEU A 339 2.88 -25.58 -3.15
N PRO A 340 2.78 -26.93 -3.12
CA PRO A 340 3.43 -27.75 -2.09
C PRO A 340 4.95 -27.49 -2.05
N GLY A 341 5.51 -27.25 -0.87
CA GLY A 341 6.93 -26.94 -0.72
C GLY A 341 7.33 -25.47 -0.93
N GLY A 342 6.37 -24.58 -1.21
CA GLY A 342 6.62 -23.15 -1.41
C GLY A 342 7.35 -22.47 -0.24
N ALA A 343 7.10 -22.89 0.99
CA ALA A 343 7.83 -22.40 2.17
C ALA A 343 9.33 -22.69 2.09
N ARG A 344 9.72 -23.92 1.69
CA ARG A 344 11.13 -24.30 1.50
C ARG A 344 11.79 -23.55 0.34
N LEU A 345 11.03 -23.30 -0.72
CA LEU A 345 11.51 -22.52 -1.85
C LEU A 345 11.78 -21.07 -1.43
N ARG A 346 10.94 -20.49 -0.59
CA ARG A 346 11.13 -19.14 -0.05
C ARG A 346 12.44 -19.05 0.74
N GLU A 347 12.69 -19.98 1.67
CA GLU A 347 13.91 -20.01 2.48
C GLU A 347 15.18 -20.15 1.62
N ARG A 348 15.13 -21.00 0.57
CA ARG A 348 16.31 -21.29 -0.25
C ARG A 348 16.60 -20.29 -1.34
N VAL A 349 15.59 -19.56 -1.83
CA VAL A 349 15.72 -18.69 -3.00
C VAL A 349 15.47 -17.23 -2.65
N VAL A 350 14.37 -16.92 -1.94
CA VAL A 350 13.98 -15.52 -1.68
C VAL A 350 14.84 -14.89 -0.60
N HIS A 351 15.13 -15.62 0.51
CA HIS A 351 15.95 -15.08 1.58
C HIS A 351 17.37 -14.69 1.10
N PRO A 352 18.12 -15.51 0.33
CA PRO A 352 19.41 -15.10 -0.20
C PRO A 352 19.35 -13.93 -1.17
N LEU A 353 18.25 -13.80 -1.95
CA LEU A 353 18.06 -12.67 -2.85
C LEU A 353 17.84 -11.35 -2.10
N LEU A 354 17.13 -11.40 -0.97
CA LEU A 354 16.94 -10.24 -0.11
C LEU A 354 18.25 -9.73 0.50
N MET A 355 19.25 -10.61 0.64
CA MET A 355 20.57 -10.29 1.20
C MET A 355 21.55 -9.67 0.20
N ARG A 356 21.16 -9.40 -1.07
CA ARG A 356 22.04 -8.74 -2.04
C ARG A 356 22.43 -7.34 -1.55
N PRO A 357 23.72 -7.04 -1.33
CA PRO A 357 24.11 -5.91 -0.49
C PRO A 357 24.18 -4.56 -1.20
N GLN A 358 24.51 -4.47 -2.47
CA GLN A 358 24.93 -3.21 -3.08
C GLN A 358 24.03 -2.81 -4.25
N VAL A 359 22.94 -2.10 -3.94
CA VAL A 359 22.14 -1.37 -4.92
C VAL A 359 22.29 0.11 -4.63
N VAL A 360 22.66 0.89 -5.66
CA VAL A 360 22.69 2.35 -5.62
C VAL A 360 21.71 2.88 -6.64
N LYS A 361 20.73 3.66 -6.21
CA LYS A 361 19.69 4.23 -7.05
C LYS A 361 19.18 5.57 -6.54
N TRP A 362 18.24 6.16 -7.25
CA TRP A 362 17.57 7.38 -6.82
C TRP A 362 16.49 7.09 -5.76
N LEU A 363 16.31 8.03 -4.82
CA LEU A 363 15.23 7.96 -3.81
C LEU A 363 13.86 7.85 -4.48
N ASN A 364 13.61 8.63 -5.54
CA ASN A 364 12.36 8.55 -6.29
C ASN A 364 12.16 7.17 -6.96
N HIS A 365 13.22 6.50 -7.41
CA HIS A 365 13.11 5.14 -7.95
C HIS A 365 12.60 4.17 -6.87
N GLU A 366 13.20 4.20 -5.67
CA GLU A 366 12.77 3.37 -4.54
C GLU A 366 11.36 3.72 -4.05
N ALA A 367 10.95 5.00 -4.13
CA ALA A 367 9.64 5.48 -3.72
C ALA A 367 8.55 5.35 -4.81
N SER A 368 8.90 4.94 -6.05
CA SER A 368 7.95 4.79 -7.16
C SER A 368 7.52 3.35 -7.47
N LEU A 369 7.75 2.44 -6.53
CA LEU A 369 7.31 1.04 -6.63
C LEU A 369 5.78 0.94 -6.84
N ASP A 370 5.36 -0.05 -7.62
CA ASP A 370 3.96 -0.31 -7.93
C ASP A 370 3.43 -1.46 -7.05
N VAL A 371 2.23 -1.28 -6.49
CA VAL A 371 1.57 -2.30 -5.66
C VAL A 371 1.30 -3.61 -6.43
N ALA A 372 1.27 -3.56 -7.77
CA ALA A 372 1.14 -4.74 -8.64
C ALA A 372 2.24 -5.78 -8.39
N GLU A 373 3.39 -5.39 -7.84
CA GLU A 373 4.46 -6.27 -7.38
C GLU A 373 3.98 -7.27 -6.30
N LEU A 374 3.03 -6.86 -5.47
CA LEU A 374 2.46 -7.67 -4.38
C LEU A 374 1.11 -8.29 -4.74
N GLU A 375 0.56 -8.04 -5.93
CA GLU A 375 -0.76 -8.54 -6.29
C GLU A 375 -0.72 -10.02 -6.70
N PRO A 376 -1.71 -10.84 -6.28
CA PRO A 376 -1.83 -12.20 -6.76
C PRO A 376 -2.37 -12.21 -8.20
N ARG A 377 -2.09 -13.29 -8.95
CA ARG A 377 -2.68 -13.50 -10.29
C ARG A 377 -4.20 -13.52 -10.29
N THR A 378 -4.80 -13.98 -9.21
CA THR A 378 -6.25 -14.04 -9.01
C THR A 378 -6.60 -13.90 -7.54
N ARG A 379 -7.76 -13.31 -7.25
CA ARG A 379 -8.31 -13.18 -5.90
C ARG A 379 -9.56 -14.05 -5.70
N ALA A 380 -9.80 -15.03 -6.58
CA ALA A 380 -11.00 -15.88 -6.51
C ALA A 380 -10.99 -16.81 -5.28
N VAL A 381 -9.86 -17.46 -5.00
CA VAL A 381 -9.71 -18.45 -3.93
C VAL A 381 -8.97 -17.89 -2.72
N SER A 382 -7.96 -17.08 -2.97
CA SER A 382 -7.17 -16.42 -1.94
C SER A 382 -6.89 -14.96 -2.30
N THR A 383 -6.65 -14.14 -1.31
CA THR A 383 -6.20 -12.77 -1.47
C THR A 383 -5.10 -12.48 -0.46
N TYR A 384 -4.33 -11.42 -0.69
CA TYR A 384 -3.27 -10.99 0.22
C TYR A 384 -3.71 -9.74 0.94
N VAL A 385 -3.43 -9.70 2.23
CA VAL A 385 -3.97 -8.71 3.15
C VAL A 385 -2.86 -8.22 4.06
N LEU A 386 -2.97 -6.96 4.45
CA LEU A 386 -2.12 -6.35 5.45
C LEU A 386 -2.88 -6.15 6.75
N GLN A 387 -2.15 -6.19 7.86
CA GLN A 387 -2.53 -5.66 9.16
C GLN A 387 -1.31 -4.97 9.76
N GLU A 388 -1.53 -4.03 10.64
CA GLU A 388 -0.43 -3.28 11.22
C GLU A 388 -0.71 -2.92 12.67
N TYR A 389 0.34 -3.02 13.47
CA TYR A 389 0.32 -2.78 14.91
C TYR A 389 1.46 -1.84 15.28
N PHE A 390 1.16 -0.80 16.05
CA PHE A 390 2.10 0.21 16.50
C PHE A 390 2.40 0.00 17.97
N ILE A 391 3.62 -0.32 18.30
CA ILE A 391 4.03 -0.75 19.63
C ILE A 391 5.08 0.23 20.17
N PRO A 392 4.91 0.77 21.39
CA PRO A 392 5.94 1.57 22.05
C PRO A 392 7.30 0.88 22.01
N GLU A 393 8.37 1.65 21.79
CA GLU A 393 9.73 1.10 21.67
C GLU A 393 10.11 0.21 22.86
N SER A 394 9.68 0.59 24.07
CA SER A 394 9.96 -0.17 25.31
C SER A 394 9.38 -1.59 25.30
N ASN A 395 8.30 -1.80 24.56
CA ASN A 395 7.56 -3.06 24.53
C ASN A 395 7.80 -3.88 23.25
N PHE A 396 8.72 -3.42 22.39
CA PHE A 396 9.05 -4.03 21.09
C PHE A 396 9.30 -5.53 21.19
N LEU A 397 10.28 -5.95 22.00
CA LEU A 397 10.73 -7.34 22.08
C LEU A 397 9.62 -8.28 22.59
N GLY A 398 8.93 -7.86 23.67
CA GLY A 398 7.84 -8.65 24.26
C GLY A 398 6.71 -8.88 23.26
N PHE A 399 6.28 -7.83 22.58
CA PHE A 399 5.25 -7.94 21.55
C PHE A 399 5.69 -8.82 20.38
N ALA A 400 6.89 -8.61 19.82
CA ALA A 400 7.40 -9.37 18.69
C ALA A 400 7.42 -10.88 18.97
N GLN A 401 7.89 -11.28 20.16
CA GLN A 401 7.93 -12.69 20.58
C GLN A 401 6.53 -13.29 20.77
N GLU A 402 5.60 -12.54 21.38
CA GLU A 402 4.22 -13.02 21.58
C GLU A 402 3.44 -13.07 20.27
N MET A 403 3.63 -12.09 19.37
CA MET A 403 3.09 -12.11 18.02
C MET A 403 3.55 -13.35 17.26
N ALA A 404 4.86 -13.63 17.25
CA ALA A 404 5.40 -14.82 16.59
C ALA A 404 4.78 -16.12 17.12
N ARG A 405 4.62 -16.25 18.45
CA ARG A 405 3.94 -17.40 19.07
C ARG A 405 2.47 -17.51 18.64
N LEU A 406 1.75 -16.38 18.58
CA LEU A 406 0.35 -16.33 18.14
C LEU A 406 0.21 -16.74 16.67
N LEU A 407 1.03 -16.18 15.78
CA LEU A 407 0.98 -16.48 14.34
C LEU A 407 1.23 -17.98 14.09
N ARG A 408 2.21 -18.59 14.78
CA ARG A 408 2.47 -20.03 14.68
C ARG A 408 1.32 -20.86 15.23
N ARG A 409 0.80 -20.54 16.44
CA ARG A 409 -0.32 -21.27 17.06
C ARG A 409 -1.59 -21.23 16.21
N ARG A 410 -1.84 -20.13 15.49
CA ARG A 410 -2.99 -19.94 14.61
C ARG A 410 -2.75 -20.37 13.17
N ASN A 411 -1.56 -20.91 12.86
CA ASN A 411 -1.14 -21.31 11.51
C ASN A 411 -1.39 -20.20 10.47
N VAL A 412 -1.06 -18.95 10.82
CA VAL A 412 -1.24 -17.82 9.92
C VAL A 412 -0.26 -17.93 8.75
N GLU A 413 -0.75 -17.94 7.53
CA GLU A 413 0.07 -17.96 6.31
C GLU A 413 0.73 -16.58 6.06
N ALA A 414 1.61 -16.17 7.00
CA ALA A 414 2.36 -14.94 6.88
C ALA A 414 3.42 -15.05 5.78
N LEU A 415 3.59 -13.99 4.99
CA LEU A 415 4.67 -13.86 4.01
C LEU A 415 5.88 -13.18 4.65
N ASN A 416 5.65 -12.09 5.36
CA ASN A 416 6.63 -11.41 6.19
C ASN A 416 5.94 -10.54 7.25
N VAL A 417 6.71 -10.01 8.19
CA VAL A 417 6.34 -8.89 9.04
C VAL A 417 7.40 -7.81 8.86
N SER A 418 7.04 -6.71 8.21
CA SER A 418 7.96 -5.58 8.02
C SER A 418 7.89 -4.66 9.23
N ILE A 419 9.02 -4.47 9.89
CA ILE A 419 9.16 -3.55 11.02
C ILE A 419 9.61 -2.19 10.49
N ARG A 420 8.98 -1.13 10.99
CA ARG A 420 9.35 0.26 10.70
C ARG A 420 9.31 1.06 11.99
N HIS A 421 9.95 2.21 12.01
CA HIS A 421 9.91 3.12 13.14
C HIS A 421 9.15 4.39 12.75
N SER A 422 8.42 4.95 13.70
CA SER A 422 7.80 6.27 13.59
C SER A 422 7.95 7.03 14.89
N PRO A 423 8.41 8.28 14.84
CA PRO A 423 8.26 9.17 15.97
C PRO A 423 6.79 9.46 16.20
N ARG A 424 6.51 9.99 17.40
CA ARG A 424 5.17 10.40 17.84
C ARG A 424 4.45 11.26 16.79
N ASP A 425 3.20 10.91 16.49
CA ASP A 425 2.28 11.76 15.72
C ASP A 425 1.80 12.95 16.57
N ARG A 426 2.15 14.14 16.13
CA ARG A 426 1.83 15.41 16.81
C ARG A 426 0.73 16.20 16.11
N VAL A 427 0.17 15.66 15.02
CA VAL A 427 -0.71 16.41 14.12
C VAL A 427 -2.13 15.89 14.15
N SER A 428 -2.36 14.60 13.97
CA SER A 428 -3.71 14.08 13.81
C SER A 428 -4.51 14.06 15.11
N ALA A 429 -5.83 14.22 14.99
CA ALA A 429 -6.74 14.11 16.12
C ALA A 429 -6.92 12.66 16.59
N LEU A 430 -6.56 11.69 15.75
CA LEU A 430 -6.66 10.26 16.00
C LEU A 430 -5.29 9.60 15.77
N PRO A 431 -4.26 9.89 16.59
CA PRO A 431 -2.91 9.45 16.36
C PRO A 431 -2.79 7.93 16.53
N TRP A 432 -2.22 7.25 15.54
CA TRP A 432 -1.85 5.84 15.68
C TRP A 432 -0.49 5.66 16.39
N ALA A 433 0.34 6.71 16.47
CA ALA A 433 1.60 6.76 17.22
C ALA A 433 1.52 7.85 18.31
N PRO A 434 0.94 7.57 19.49
CA PRO A 434 0.86 8.54 20.58
C PRO A 434 2.22 8.86 21.22
N GLU A 435 3.21 8.01 20.99
CA GLU A 435 4.62 8.13 21.34
C GLU A 435 5.48 7.54 20.22
N ASP A 436 6.79 7.46 20.38
CA ASP A 436 7.67 6.80 19.42
C ASP A 436 7.41 5.29 19.41
N VAL A 437 7.18 4.72 18.22
CA VAL A 437 6.71 3.35 18.06
C VAL A 437 7.50 2.60 16.99
N PHE A 438 7.56 1.27 17.15
CA PHE A 438 7.79 0.37 16.03
C PHE A 438 6.46 -0.12 15.47
N SER A 439 6.29 -0.02 14.16
CA SER A 439 5.16 -0.64 13.46
C SER A 439 5.51 -2.05 13.00
N PHE A 440 4.56 -2.96 13.11
CA PHE A 440 4.64 -4.34 12.63
C PHE A 440 3.62 -4.53 11.52
N VAL A 441 4.07 -4.44 10.28
CA VAL A 441 3.24 -4.59 9.07
C VAL A 441 3.22 -6.07 8.70
N LEU A 442 2.17 -6.76 9.12
CA LEU A 442 1.96 -8.18 8.81
C LEU A 442 1.35 -8.33 7.42
N TYR A 443 2.09 -8.94 6.48
CA TYR A 443 1.61 -9.33 5.16
C TYR A 443 1.31 -10.82 5.13
N TYR A 444 0.06 -11.20 4.83
CA TYR A 444 -0.39 -12.59 4.91
C TYR A 444 -1.39 -12.95 3.83
N LYS A 445 -1.46 -14.24 3.51
CA LYS A 445 -2.46 -14.81 2.63
C LYS A 445 -3.74 -15.14 3.40
N GLN A 446 -4.88 -14.84 2.80
CA GLN A 446 -6.20 -15.14 3.35
C GLN A 446 -7.07 -15.82 2.29
N ARG A 447 -7.77 -16.89 2.67
CA ARG A 447 -8.81 -17.50 1.85
C ARG A 447 -10.08 -16.63 1.85
N THR A 448 -10.86 -16.71 0.74
CA THR A 448 -11.96 -15.77 0.49
C THR A 448 -13.31 -16.22 1.03
N TRP A 449 -13.48 -17.49 1.39
CA TRP A 449 -14.75 -18.02 1.89
C TRP A 449 -15.10 -17.57 3.31
N PRO A 450 -16.40 -17.62 3.71
CA PRO A 450 -16.89 -17.04 4.97
C PRO A 450 -16.18 -17.58 6.22
N ARG A 451 -15.98 -18.91 6.31
CA ARG A 451 -15.28 -19.52 7.45
C ARG A 451 -13.87 -18.99 7.64
N ALA A 452 -13.10 -18.87 6.55
CA ALA A 452 -11.74 -18.33 6.62
C ALA A 452 -11.73 -16.85 7.04
N ARG A 453 -12.71 -16.04 6.59
CA ARG A 453 -12.86 -14.66 7.06
C ARG A 453 -13.16 -14.59 8.57
N ALA A 454 -13.99 -15.49 9.08
CA ALA A 454 -14.31 -15.58 10.50
C ALA A 454 -13.08 -15.97 11.34
N GLU A 455 -12.30 -16.95 10.87
CA GLU A 455 -11.05 -17.39 11.50
C GLU A 455 -10.02 -16.24 11.53
N VAL A 456 -9.83 -15.52 10.40
CA VAL A 456 -8.99 -14.33 10.34
C VAL A 456 -9.48 -13.28 11.32
N GLY A 457 -10.78 -13.01 11.39
CA GLY A 457 -11.36 -12.07 12.34
C GLY A 457 -11.08 -12.44 13.80
N ALA A 458 -11.08 -13.74 14.10
CA ALA A 458 -10.81 -14.23 15.47
C ALA A 458 -9.37 -13.97 15.88
N TRP A 459 -8.38 -14.44 15.11
CA TRP A 459 -6.98 -14.25 15.48
C TRP A 459 -6.52 -12.78 15.32
N THR A 460 -7.16 -11.98 14.44
CA THR A 460 -6.91 -10.53 14.38
C THR A 460 -7.30 -9.85 15.68
N ARG A 461 -8.45 -10.17 16.27
CA ARG A 461 -8.85 -9.64 17.57
C ARG A 461 -7.89 -10.05 18.69
N GLU A 462 -7.31 -11.25 18.61
CA GLU A 462 -6.26 -11.67 19.54
C GLU A 462 -4.97 -10.83 19.39
N LEU A 463 -4.55 -10.52 18.15
CA LEU A 463 -3.41 -9.64 17.90
C LEU A 463 -3.68 -8.20 18.36
N ILE A 464 -4.89 -7.69 18.13
CA ILE A 464 -5.30 -6.37 18.64
C ILE A 464 -5.25 -6.36 20.16
N ALA A 465 -5.80 -7.37 20.82
CA ALA A 465 -5.72 -7.49 22.28
C ALA A 465 -4.27 -7.60 22.78
N LEU A 466 -3.42 -8.28 22.03
CA LEU A 466 -1.99 -8.36 22.32
C LEU A 466 -1.34 -6.97 22.21
N ALA A 467 -1.57 -6.25 21.11
CA ALA A 467 -1.04 -4.89 20.93
C ALA A 467 -1.46 -3.97 22.08
N LEU A 468 -2.74 -4.00 22.45
CA LEU A 468 -3.27 -3.21 23.58
C LEU A 468 -2.60 -3.55 24.92
N ARG A 469 -2.33 -4.83 25.23
CA ARG A 469 -1.59 -5.24 26.44
C ARG A 469 -0.15 -4.71 26.47
N HIS A 470 0.43 -4.48 25.30
CA HIS A 470 1.76 -3.87 25.16
C HIS A 470 1.71 -2.34 24.99
N GLY A 471 0.59 -1.68 25.34
CA GLY A 471 0.42 -0.23 25.21
C GLY A 471 0.32 0.27 23.76
N GLY A 472 0.17 -0.65 22.82
CA GLY A 472 0.16 -0.35 21.39
C GLY A 472 -1.23 -0.10 20.81
N ARG A 473 -1.25 0.19 19.51
CA ARG A 473 -2.46 0.43 18.71
C ARG A 473 -2.45 -0.42 17.46
N TYR A 474 -3.56 -0.48 16.74
CA TYR A 474 -3.67 -1.10 15.42
C TYR A 474 -4.10 -0.07 14.39
N TYR A 475 -3.78 -0.29 13.11
CA TYR A 475 -4.05 0.70 12.06
C TYR A 475 -5.42 0.49 11.41
N LEU A 476 -6.17 1.58 11.27
CA LEU A 476 -7.59 1.57 10.88
C LEU A 476 -7.89 1.34 9.38
N PRO A 477 -6.99 1.51 8.40
CA PRO A 477 -7.35 1.28 7.00
C PRO A 477 -7.46 -0.20 6.61
N TYR A 478 -7.15 -1.11 7.52
CA TYR A 478 -7.24 -2.55 7.28
C TYR A 478 -8.65 -3.10 7.59
N GLN A 479 -8.78 -4.43 7.69
CA GLN A 479 -10.08 -5.08 7.92
C GLN A 479 -10.68 -4.70 9.28
N LEU A 480 -12.00 -4.45 9.32
CA LEU A 480 -12.71 -3.95 10.51
C LEU A 480 -13.02 -5.09 11.51
N HIS A 481 -12.00 -5.78 12.02
CA HIS A 481 -12.18 -6.92 12.92
C HIS A 481 -12.26 -6.55 14.41
N ALA A 482 -11.74 -5.39 14.81
CA ALA A 482 -11.78 -4.94 16.20
C ALA A 482 -13.23 -4.87 16.74
N THR A 483 -13.41 -5.13 18.02
CA THR A 483 -14.66 -4.80 18.71
C THR A 483 -14.73 -3.30 19.01
N ALA A 484 -15.89 -2.78 19.42
CA ALA A 484 -16.02 -1.37 19.83
C ALA A 484 -15.15 -1.06 21.06
N GLU A 485 -15.07 -2.00 21.99
CA GLU A 485 -14.23 -1.89 23.19
C GLU A 485 -12.74 -1.83 22.81
N GLN A 486 -12.30 -2.68 21.89
CA GLN A 486 -10.92 -2.67 21.39
C GLN A 486 -10.60 -1.36 20.65
N PHE A 487 -11.54 -0.83 19.86
CA PHE A 487 -11.37 0.46 19.20
C PHE A 487 -11.24 1.60 20.22
N ASN A 488 -12.15 1.69 21.20
CA ASN A 488 -12.11 2.74 22.20
C ASN A 488 -10.87 2.66 23.10
N ALA A 489 -10.39 1.45 23.41
CA ALA A 489 -9.15 1.25 24.14
C ALA A 489 -7.92 1.67 23.31
N ALA A 490 -7.90 1.40 22.00
CA ALA A 490 -6.81 1.78 21.10
C ALA A 490 -6.78 3.29 20.81
N TYR A 491 -7.95 3.92 20.75
CA TYR A 491 -8.12 5.31 20.32
C TYR A 491 -9.00 6.11 21.30
N PRO A 492 -8.53 6.36 22.53
CA PRO A 492 -9.27 7.15 23.50
C PRO A 492 -9.57 8.58 23.01
N GLU A 493 -8.78 9.08 22.06
CA GLU A 493 -8.98 10.40 21.42
C GLU A 493 -10.19 10.42 20.45
N ALA A 494 -10.82 9.29 20.17
CA ALA A 494 -11.99 9.22 19.27
C ALA A 494 -13.15 10.14 19.72
N ASP A 495 -13.31 10.37 21.02
CA ASP A 495 -14.30 11.32 21.56
C ASP A 495 -14.04 12.77 21.12
N ARG A 496 -12.77 13.15 20.94
CA ARG A 496 -12.43 14.46 20.37
C ARG A 496 -12.88 14.53 18.91
N LEU A 497 -12.60 13.50 18.13
CA LEU A 497 -13.05 13.43 16.72
C LEU A 497 -14.58 13.47 16.60
N ARG A 498 -15.30 12.74 17.49
CA ARG A 498 -16.77 12.75 17.54
C ARG A 498 -17.32 14.16 17.79
N ARG A 499 -16.74 14.91 18.75
CA ARG A 499 -17.13 16.31 19.03
C ARG A 499 -16.90 17.24 17.84
N ILE A 500 -15.72 17.16 17.19
CA ILE A 500 -15.43 17.98 16.02
C ILE A 500 -16.41 17.63 14.87
N LYS A 501 -16.64 16.33 14.62
CA LYS A 501 -17.61 15.89 13.62
C LYS A 501 -19.02 16.42 13.90
N GLN A 502 -19.48 16.34 15.14
CA GLN A 502 -20.81 16.84 15.53
C GLN A 502 -20.96 18.35 15.26
N GLN A 503 -19.89 19.12 15.36
CA GLN A 503 -19.91 20.58 15.07
C GLN A 503 -19.99 20.86 13.55
N VAL A 504 -19.26 20.10 12.72
CA VAL A 504 -19.15 20.40 11.28
C VAL A 504 -20.07 19.55 10.41
N ASP A 505 -20.61 18.47 10.94
CA ASP A 505 -21.53 17.54 10.26
C ASP A 505 -22.56 16.97 11.26
N PRO A 506 -23.41 17.81 11.85
CA PRO A 506 -24.40 17.39 12.86
C PRO A 506 -25.42 16.39 12.31
N ALA A 507 -25.65 16.38 11.00
CA ALA A 507 -26.55 15.43 10.34
C ALA A 507 -25.89 14.05 10.08
N GLY A 508 -24.58 13.90 10.34
CA GLY A 508 -23.85 12.66 10.08
C GLY A 508 -23.77 12.26 8.62
N LYS A 509 -23.80 13.24 7.71
CA LYS A 509 -23.80 13.03 6.27
C LYS A 509 -22.53 12.36 5.75
N LEU A 510 -21.36 12.79 6.22
CA LEU A 510 -20.08 12.19 5.84
C LEU A 510 -19.85 10.93 6.67
N SER A 511 -19.89 9.77 6.05
CA SER A 511 -19.77 8.49 6.74
C SER A 511 -19.18 7.41 5.84
N ASN A 512 -18.77 6.29 6.42
CA ASN A 512 -18.32 5.08 5.73
C ASN A 512 -18.48 3.87 6.66
N GLU A 513 -18.18 2.65 6.20
CA GLU A 513 -18.38 1.45 7.02
C GLU A 513 -17.49 1.42 8.28
N LEU A 514 -16.33 2.10 8.29
CA LEU A 514 -15.50 2.26 9.51
C LEU A 514 -16.25 3.09 10.55
N TRP A 515 -16.75 4.27 10.15
CA TRP A 515 -17.42 5.19 11.06
C TRP A 515 -18.81 4.71 11.48
N ARG A 516 -19.52 3.98 10.61
CA ARG A 516 -20.77 3.31 11.01
C ARG A 516 -20.56 2.25 12.10
N LYS A 517 -19.35 1.71 12.19
CA LYS A 517 -19.03 0.71 13.20
C LYS A 517 -18.57 1.33 14.52
N TYR A 518 -17.83 2.47 14.49
CA TYR A 518 -17.10 2.94 15.65
C TYR A 518 -17.43 4.38 16.10
N LEU A 519 -18.02 5.23 15.25
CA LEU A 519 -18.49 6.57 15.60
C LEU A 519 -20.01 6.63 15.65
#